data_81ff287f81ca435182eaa99fe5476db3
#
_entry.id   81ff287f81ca435182eaa99fe5476db3
#
_cell.length_a   1.000
_cell.length_b   1.000
_cell.length_c   1.000
_cell.angle_alpha   90.00
_cell.angle_beta   90.00
_cell.angle_gamma   90.00
#
_symmetry.space_group_name_H-M   'P 1'
#
loop_
_entity.id
_entity.type
_entity.pdbx_description
1 polymer ?
#
loop_
_entity_poly.entity_id
_entity_poly.type
_entity_poly.pdbx_seq_one_letter_code
_entity_poly.pdbx_strand_id
1 'polypeptide(L)' 'MIVKHGNVLLFEEGGFVLRDIRVENGKIKEIAPELQAAEGEEVFDAAGKYVTPG' A
#
# COMPACT_ATOMS: atom_id res chain seq x y z
N MET A 1 -7.31 -1.25 -7.00
CA MET A 1 -6.86 -2.27 -6.03
C MET A 1 -6.24 -1.59 -4.82
N ILE A 2 -6.53 -2.11 -3.64
CA ILE A 2 -5.87 -1.67 -2.42
C ILE A 2 -4.97 -2.78 -1.90
N VAL A 3 -3.74 -2.43 -1.56
CA VAL A 3 -2.80 -3.31 -0.87
C VAL A 3 -2.82 -2.90 0.59
N LYS A 4 -3.26 -3.80 1.47
CA LYS A 4 -3.39 -3.52 2.90
C LYS A 4 -2.20 -4.06 3.68
N HIS A 5 -1.80 -3.32 4.71
CA HIS A 5 -0.81 -3.75 5.71
C HIS A 5 0.57 -4.06 5.10
N GLY A 6 0.93 -3.36 4.02
CA GLY A 6 2.25 -3.54 3.43
C GLY A 6 3.34 -2.86 4.25
N ASN A 7 4.50 -3.50 4.36
CA ASN A 7 5.69 -2.84 4.88
C ASN A 7 6.32 -2.06 3.73
N VAL A 8 6.01 -0.78 3.66
CA VAL A 8 6.39 0.10 2.55
C VAL A 8 7.68 0.82 2.89
N LEU A 9 8.63 0.79 1.96
CA LEU A 9 9.87 1.55 2.13
C LEU A 9 9.58 3.01 1.82
N LEU A 10 9.66 3.85 2.86
CA LEU A 10 9.49 5.28 2.72
C LEU A 10 10.78 5.97 3.18
N PHE A 11 11.50 6.55 2.23
CA PHE A 11 12.76 7.21 2.52
C PHE A 11 12.60 8.37 3.50
N GLU A 12 11.49 9.08 3.41
CA GLU A 12 11.18 10.19 4.30
C GLU A 12 11.04 9.76 5.76
N GLU A 13 10.58 8.53 5.97
CA GLU A 13 10.40 7.96 7.31
C GLU A 13 11.63 7.20 7.79
N GLY A 14 12.63 7.08 6.94
CA GLY A 14 13.87 6.41 7.29
C GLY A 14 13.82 4.89 7.28
N GLY A 15 12.86 4.29 6.62
CA GLY A 15 12.77 2.83 6.53
C GLY A 15 11.40 2.32 6.16
N PHE A 16 11.12 1.07 6.54
CA PHE A 16 9.83 0.44 6.27
C PHE A 16 8.80 0.83 7.32
N VAL A 17 7.61 1.19 6.84
CA VAL A 17 6.47 1.50 7.71
C VAL A 17 5.25 0.78 7.19
N LEU A 18 4.32 0.45 8.08
CA LEU A 18 3.06 -0.18 7.69
C LEU A 18 2.15 0.87 7.06
N ARG A 19 1.74 0.61 5.82
CA ARG A 19 0.86 1.51 5.08
C ARG A 19 -0.05 0.71 4.16
N ASP A 20 -1.20 1.31 3.87
CA ASP A 20 -2.08 0.83 2.81
C ASP A 20 -1.76 1.61 1.55
N ILE A 21 -1.87 0.94 0.41
CA ILE A 21 -1.54 1.53 -0.89
C ILE A 21 -2.71 1.32 -1.84
N ARG A 22 -3.13 2.39 -2.51
CA ARG A 22 -4.08 2.27 -3.61
C ARG A 22 -3.32 2.27 -4.94
N VAL A 23 -3.58 1.26 -5.75
CA VAL A 23 -2.96 1.10 -7.08
C VAL A 23 -4.04 1.21 -8.14
N GLU A 24 -3.82 2.02 -9.14
CA GLU A 24 -4.70 2.14 -10.30
C GLU A 24 -3.87 2.20 -11.57
N ASN A 25 -4.29 1.45 -12.58
CA ASN A 25 -3.63 1.42 -13.89
C ASN A 25 -2.12 1.13 -13.79
N GLY A 26 -1.74 0.24 -12.86
CA GLY A 26 -0.36 -0.13 -12.65
C GLY A 26 0.49 0.92 -11.92
N LYS A 27 -0.14 1.96 -11.39
CA LYS A 27 0.58 3.04 -10.71
C LYS A 27 0.07 3.20 -9.29
N ILE A 28 0.97 3.57 -8.39
CA ILE A 28 0.61 3.91 -7.02
C ILE A 28 -0.10 5.26 -7.04
N LYS A 29 -1.35 5.26 -6.59
CA LYS A 29 -2.16 6.47 -6.56
C LYS A 29 -2.14 7.14 -5.20
N GLU A 30 -2.13 6.35 -4.14
CA GLU A 30 -2.22 6.88 -2.78
C GLU A 30 -1.52 5.94 -1.81
N ILE A 31 -0.84 6.51 -0.81
CA ILE A 31 -0.24 5.78 0.29
C ILE A 31 -0.71 6.45 1.57
N ALA A 32 -1.29 5.69 2.48
CA ALA A 32 -1.81 6.24 3.73
C ALA A 32 -1.73 5.19 4.84
N PRO A 33 -1.77 5.61 6.12
CA PRO A 33 -1.78 4.65 7.22
C PRO A 33 -2.93 3.67 7.13
N GLU A 34 -4.06 4.10 6.60
CA GLU A 34 -5.22 3.24 6.38
C GLU A 34 -6.04 3.77 5.21
N LEU A 35 -6.42 2.85 4.34
CA LEU A 35 -7.32 3.14 3.22
C LEU A 35 -8.47 2.15 3.25
N GLN A 36 -9.66 2.63 2.88
CA GLN A 36 -10.82 1.77 2.78
C GLN A 36 -11.10 1.45 1.32
N ALA A 37 -11.37 0.18 1.05
CA ALA A 37 -11.72 -0.25 -0.29
C ALA A 37 -13.10 0.30 -0.68
N ALA A 38 -13.21 0.77 -1.92
CA ALA A 38 -14.48 1.12 -2.49
C ALA A 38 -15.27 -0.16 -2.80
N GLU A 39 -16.57 -0.03 -2.99
CA GLU A 39 -17.40 -1.16 -3.36
C GLU A 39 -16.88 -1.80 -4.64
N GLY A 40 -16.65 -3.11 -4.59
CA GLY A 40 -16.12 -3.84 -5.74
C GLY A 40 -14.63 -3.71 -5.97
N GLU A 41 -13.94 -2.94 -5.16
CA GLU A 41 -12.49 -2.78 -5.30
C GLU A 41 -11.75 -4.01 -4.76
N GLU A 42 -10.74 -4.48 -5.51
CA GLU A 42 -9.92 -5.59 -5.05
C GLU A 42 -9.06 -5.19 -3.87
N VAL A 43 -8.94 -6.10 -2.91
CA VAL A 43 -8.09 -5.91 -1.74
C VAL A 43 -7.08 -7.05 -1.68
N PHE A 44 -5.82 -6.69 -1.57
CA PHE A 44 -4.73 -7.64 -1.37
C PHE A 44 -4.12 -7.39 0.00
N ASP A 45 -4.08 -8.42 0.85
CA ASP A 45 -3.46 -8.31 2.16
C ASP A 45 -1.98 -8.66 2.05
N ALA A 46 -1.14 -7.66 2.28
CA ALA A 46 0.31 -7.81 2.19
C ALA A 46 0.97 -7.91 3.57
N ALA A 47 0.22 -8.32 4.59
CA ALA A 47 0.77 -8.46 5.94
C ALA A 47 1.99 -9.38 5.92
N GLY A 48 3.09 -8.93 6.50
CA GLY A 48 4.34 -9.67 6.52
C GLY A 48 5.17 -9.58 5.24
N LYS A 49 4.70 -8.86 4.23
CA LYS A 49 5.42 -8.67 2.98
C LYS A 49 5.97 -7.26 2.87
N TYR A 50 7.04 -7.11 2.11
CA TYR A 50 7.65 -5.81 1.88
C TYR A 50 7.23 -5.25 0.53
N VAL A 51 7.00 -3.93 0.49
CA VAL A 51 6.63 -3.21 -0.72
C VAL A 51 7.68 -2.15 -0.98
N THR A 52 8.26 -2.16 -2.16
CA THR A 52 9.26 -1.17 -2.54
C THR A 52 8.82 -0.48 -3.83
N PRO A 53 9.19 0.81 -4.02
CA PRO A 53 8.95 1.46 -5.30
C PRO A 53 9.75 0.74 -6.37
N GLY A 54 9.06 0.29 -7.38
CA GLY A 54 9.64 -0.49 -8.44
C GLY A 54 10.36 0.32 -9.48
#